data_59c3479fd83ff97dcd9045363fc4c2e5
#
_entry.id   59c3479fd83ff97dcd9045363fc4c2e5
#
_cell.length_a   1.000
_cell.length_b   1.000
_cell.length_c   1.000
_cell.angle_alpha   90.00
_cell.angle_beta   90.00
_cell.angle_gamma   90.00
#
_symmetry.space_group_name_H-M   'P 1'
#
loop_
_entity.id
_entity.type
_entity.pdbx_description
1 polymer ?
#
loop_
_entity_poly.entity_id
_entity_poly.type
_entity_poly.pdbx_seq_one_letter_code
_entity_poly.pdbx_strand_id
1 'polypeptide(L)'
;DNFDNPKEKNLLFTGNTGLGKTFMSNCIANEMLKRNKTVLYQTAPIMLDSIIDYKLGKSSNFNVLKNLLSVDLLVIDDLGTESLNNMKFSELFTLINTRLLNQNNKATKTIISTNLSLDNLASTYGERIISRLIGSYNICYFFGDDIRIKKR
;
A
#
# COMPACT_ATOMS: atom_id res chain seq x y z
N ASP A 1 -12.64 -8.21 10.48
CA ASP A 1 -13.93 -8.88 10.24
C ASP A 1 -14.84 -8.15 9.25
N ASN A 2 -14.67 -6.84 9.09
CA ASN A 2 -15.53 -5.99 8.25
C ASN A 2 -14.96 -5.70 6.85
N PHE A 3 -14.12 -6.58 6.31
CA PHE A 3 -13.44 -6.36 5.02
C PHE A 3 -14.41 -5.99 3.89
N ASP A 4 -15.54 -6.67 3.82
CA ASP A 4 -16.55 -6.48 2.78
C ASP A 4 -17.42 -5.23 2.97
N ASN A 5 -17.28 -4.52 4.10
CA ASN A 5 -18.00 -3.28 4.33
C ASN A 5 -17.31 -2.13 3.56
N PRO A 6 -17.99 -1.49 2.59
CA PRO A 6 -17.42 -0.37 1.83
C PRO A 6 -17.04 0.83 2.70
N LYS A 7 -17.68 0.98 3.86
CA LYS A 7 -17.44 2.09 4.79
C LYS A 7 -16.17 1.88 5.64
N GLU A 8 -15.67 0.65 5.72
CA GLU A 8 -14.42 0.39 6.43
C GLU A 8 -13.24 0.98 5.65
N LYS A 9 -12.39 1.68 6.38
CA LYS A 9 -11.22 2.33 5.81
C LYS A 9 -10.11 1.33 5.46
N ASN A 10 -9.24 1.74 4.57
CA ASN A 10 -7.95 1.09 4.32
C ASN A 10 -7.02 1.19 5.54
N LEU A 11 -5.86 0.56 5.51
CA LEU A 11 -4.89 0.59 6.61
C LEU A 11 -3.58 1.24 6.17
N LEU A 12 -3.08 2.16 6.99
CA LEU A 12 -1.73 2.71 6.88
C LEU A 12 -0.94 2.32 8.13
N PHE A 13 0.09 1.50 7.96
CA PHE A 13 1.01 1.10 9.02
C PHE A 13 2.24 2.00 8.99
N THR A 14 2.48 2.74 10.04
CA THR A 14 3.63 3.64 10.19
C THR A 14 4.40 3.35 11.47
N GLY A 15 5.70 3.54 11.45
CA GLY A 15 6.60 3.30 12.58
C GLY A 15 7.97 2.79 12.11
N ASN A 16 8.94 2.82 12.99
CA ASN A 16 10.32 2.44 12.69
C ASN A 16 10.45 1.02 12.13
N THR A 17 11.62 0.75 11.55
CA THR A 17 11.98 -0.58 11.07
C THR A 17 11.94 -1.63 12.19
N GLY A 18 11.61 -2.87 11.86
CA GLY A 18 11.66 -4.00 12.79
C GLY A 18 10.50 -4.10 13.76
N LEU A 19 9.44 -3.32 13.62
CA LEU A 19 8.29 -3.32 14.53
C LEU A 19 7.15 -4.27 14.13
N GLY A 20 7.33 -5.05 13.05
CA GLY A 20 6.37 -6.06 12.63
C GLY A 20 5.30 -5.60 11.65
N LYS A 21 5.43 -4.44 11.00
CA LYS A 21 4.47 -3.97 9.98
C LYS A 21 4.29 -4.98 8.85
N THR A 22 5.39 -5.42 8.23
CA THR A 22 5.39 -6.45 7.18
C THR A 22 4.79 -7.76 7.68
N PHE A 23 5.09 -8.18 8.91
CA PHE A 23 4.50 -9.38 9.52
C PHE A 23 2.97 -9.25 9.64
N MET A 24 2.47 -8.13 10.15
CA MET A 24 1.04 -7.88 10.27
C MET A 24 0.35 -7.85 8.90
N SER A 25 0.96 -7.20 7.91
CA SER A 25 0.46 -7.17 6.52
C SER A 25 0.34 -8.59 5.94
N ASN A 26 1.34 -9.45 6.18
CA ASN A 26 1.33 -10.85 5.75
C ASN A 26 0.24 -11.66 6.45
N CYS A 27 0.03 -11.45 7.76
CA CYS A 27 -1.04 -12.12 8.50
C CYS A 27 -2.43 -11.79 7.93
N ILE A 28 -2.66 -10.51 7.63
CA ILE A 28 -3.93 -10.07 7.02
C ILE A 28 -4.07 -10.64 5.60
N ALA A 29 -3.02 -10.59 4.79
CA ALA A 29 -3.01 -11.14 3.44
C ALA A 29 -3.37 -12.64 3.45
N ASN A 30 -2.75 -13.43 4.33
CA ASN A 30 -3.03 -14.85 4.48
C ASN A 30 -4.48 -15.11 4.92
N GLU A 31 -5.02 -14.31 5.83
CA GLU A 31 -6.40 -14.44 6.26
C GLU A 31 -7.38 -14.14 5.11
N MET A 32 -7.07 -13.14 4.27
CA MET A 32 -7.89 -12.83 3.10
C MET A 32 -7.86 -13.95 2.06
N LEU A 33 -6.71 -14.57 1.81
CA LEU A 33 -6.61 -15.73 0.94
C LEU A 33 -7.46 -16.91 1.43
N LYS A 34 -7.48 -17.19 2.74
CA LYS A 34 -8.36 -18.21 3.34
C LYS A 34 -9.84 -17.91 3.13
N ARG A 35 -10.20 -16.63 3.01
CA ARG A 35 -11.57 -16.19 2.69
C ARG A 35 -11.86 -16.11 1.19
N ASN A 36 -11.03 -16.74 0.35
CA ASN A 36 -11.14 -16.73 -1.11
C ASN A 36 -11.08 -15.32 -1.73
N LYS A 37 -10.39 -14.37 -1.09
CA LYS A 37 -10.12 -13.04 -1.66
C LYS A 37 -8.86 -13.08 -2.49
N THR A 38 -8.83 -12.28 -3.56
CA THR A 38 -7.62 -12.06 -4.35
C THR A 38 -6.70 -11.07 -3.64
N VAL A 39 -5.42 -11.42 -3.52
CA VAL A 39 -4.42 -10.60 -2.83
C VAL A 39 -3.23 -10.36 -3.75
N LEU A 40 -2.78 -9.13 -3.83
CA LEU A 40 -1.52 -8.75 -4.45
C LEU A 40 -0.63 -8.06 -3.41
N TYR A 41 0.55 -8.61 -3.18
CA TYR A 41 1.54 -8.10 -2.24
C TYR A 41 2.80 -7.69 -2.99
N GLN A 42 3.17 -6.41 -2.90
CA GLN A 42 4.39 -5.89 -3.52
C GLN A 42 5.03 -4.81 -2.64
N THR A 43 6.35 -4.67 -2.75
CA THR A 43 7.03 -3.48 -2.22
C THR A 43 6.80 -2.29 -3.14
N ALA A 44 6.74 -1.08 -2.59
CA ALA A 44 6.52 0.13 -3.36
C ALA A 44 7.52 0.34 -4.51
N PRO A 45 8.85 0.11 -4.34
CA PRO A 45 9.79 0.22 -5.43
C PRO A 45 9.47 -0.69 -6.62
N ILE A 46 9.27 -2.00 -6.37
CA ILE A 46 8.99 -2.99 -7.41
C ILE A 46 7.67 -2.68 -8.11
N MET A 47 6.65 -2.32 -7.35
CA MET A 47 5.34 -1.97 -7.89
C MET A 47 5.42 -0.76 -8.83
N LEU A 48 6.06 0.32 -8.40
CA LEU A 48 6.17 1.55 -9.20
C LEU A 48 7.04 1.34 -10.43
N ASP A 49 8.15 0.61 -10.33
CA ASP A 49 8.99 0.28 -11.48
C ASP A 49 8.21 -0.55 -12.50
N SER A 50 7.41 -1.53 -12.06
CA SER A 50 6.56 -2.34 -12.94
C SER A 50 5.51 -1.51 -13.69
N ILE A 51 4.91 -0.51 -13.02
CA ILE A 51 3.96 0.42 -13.65
C ILE A 51 4.66 1.26 -14.73
N ILE A 52 5.83 1.80 -14.40
CA ILE A 52 6.60 2.65 -15.31
C ILE A 52 7.06 1.84 -16.53
N ASP A 53 7.60 0.64 -16.32
CA ASP A 53 8.07 -0.22 -17.41
C ASP A 53 6.91 -0.62 -18.34
N TYR A 54 5.74 -0.88 -17.81
CA TYR A 54 4.53 -1.12 -18.59
C TYR A 54 4.18 0.12 -19.45
N LYS A 55 4.15 1.31 -18.84
CA LYS A 55 3.80 2.55 -19.55
C LYS A 55 4.81 2.97 -20.60
N LEU A 56 6.09 2.66 -20.39
CA LEU A 56 7.15 2.91 -21.37
C LEU A 56 7.26 1.83 -22.44
N GLY A 57 6.38 0.82 -22.44
CA GLY A 57 6.42 -0.29 -23.38
C GLY A 57 7.61 -1.23 -23.22
N LYS A 58 8.29 -1.19 -22.06
CA LYS A 58 9.43 -2.06 -21.74
C LYS A 58 8.99 -3.43 -21.18
N SER A 59 7.75 -3.54 -20.72
CA SER A 59 7.19 -4.77 -20.19
C SER A 59 6.05 -5.28 -21.07
N SER A 60 6.05 -6.58 -21.34
CA SER A 60 4.96 -7.29 -22.02
C SER A 60 3.80 -7.67 -21.08
N ASN A 61 3.88 -7.34 -19.79
CA ASN A 61 2.84 -7.65 -18.83
C ASN A 61 1.69 -6.64 -18.91
N PHE A 62 0.76 -6.86 -19.82
CA PHE A 62 -0.42 -6.03 -20.04
C PHE A 62 -1.42 -6.00 -18.87
N ASN A 63 -1.25 -6.85 -17.87
CA ASN A 63 -2.18 -6.96 -16.75
C ASN A 63 -1.72 -6.22 -15.47
N VAL A 64 -0.55 -5.57 -15.46
CA VAL A 64 -0.01 -4.90 -14.26
C VAL A 64 -1.05 -3.96 -13.64
N LEU A 65 -1.50 -2.96 -14.38
CA LEU A 65 -2.46 -1.97 -13.87
C LEU A 65 -3.82 -2.61 -13.54
N LYS A 66 -4.30 -3.52 -14.41
CA LYS A 66 -5.56 -4.22 -14.17
C LYS A 66 -5.52 -4.98 -12.84
N ASN A 67 -4.46 -5.73 -12.58
CA ASN A 67 -4.32 -6.49 -11.35
C ASN A 67 -4.23 -5.57 -10.13
N LEU A 68 -3.39 -4.53 -10.17
CA LEU A 68 -3.26 -3.56 -9.09
C LEU A 68 -4.58 -2.87 -8.74
N LEU A 69 -5.44 -2.62 -9.73
CA LEU A 69 -6.72 -1.94 -9.53
C LEU A 69 -7.86 -2.87 -9.13
N SER A 70 -7.81 -4.16 -9.51
CA SER A 70 -8.95 -5.08 -9.39
C SER A 70 -8.88 -6.07 -8.23
N VAL A 71 -7.68 -6.35 -7.67
CA VAL A 71 -7.56 -7.28 -6.55
C VAL A 71 -8.32 -6.81 -5.32
N ASP A 72 -8.88 -7.74 -4.56
CA ASP A 72 -9.63 -7.44 -3.35
C ASP A 72 -8.75 -6.76 -2.30
N LEU A 73 -7.53 -7.28 -2.07
CA LEU A 73 -6.55 -6.68 -1.18
C LEU A 73 -5.25 -6.38 -1.94
N LEU A 74 -4.84 -5.12 -1.94
CA LEU A 74 -3.50 -4.68 -2.36
C LEU A 74 -2.68 -4.34 -1.12
N VAL A 75 -1.51 -4.95 -0.99
CA VAL A 75 -0.50 -4.57 0.02
C VAL A 75 0.66 -3.89 -0.68
N ILE A 76 0.91 -2.64 -0.31
CA ILE A 76 2.06 -1.83 -0.72
C ILE A 76 3.00 -1.73 0.47
N ASP A 77 4.05 -2.53 0.47
CA ASP A 77 5.01 -2.60 1.58
C ASP A 77 6.21 -1.68 1.33
N ASP A 78 6.78 -1.16 2.41
CA ASP A 78 7.97 -0.31 2.41
C ASP A 78 7.84 0.97 1.54
N LEU A 79 6.69 1.64 1.60
CA LEU A 79 6.53 2.95 0.96
C LEU A 79 7.53 3.94 1.54
N GLY A 80 8.27 4.65 0.68
CA GLY A 80 9.31 5.61 1.07
C GLY A 80 10.73 5.08 0.88
N THR A 81 10.90 3.85 0.39
CA THR A 81 12.22 3.28 0.06
C THR A 81 12.55 3.39 -1.44
N GLU A 82 11.58 3.75 -2.26
CA GLU A 82 11.76 3.93 -3.70
C GLU A 82 12.49 5.24 -4.03
N SER A 83 13.22 5.23 -5.13
CA SER A 83 13.72 6.46 -5.76
C SER A 83 12.56 7.18 -6.47
N LEU A 84 12.01 8.21 -5.81
CA LEU A 84 10.85 8.93 -6.30
C LEU A 84 11.23 9.94 -7.39
N ASN A 85 10.42 9.98 -8.43
CA ASN A 85 10.42 11.03 -9.46
C ASN A 85 8.98 11.43 -9.79
N ASN A 86 8.81 12.47 -10.62
CA ASN A 86 7.48 12.99 -10.94
C ASN A 86 6.54 11.93 -11.55
N MET A 87 7.08 11.00 -12.33
CA MET A 87 6.31 9.95 -12.96
C MET A 87 5.82 8.94 -11.92
N LYS A 88 6.71 8.43 -11.06
CA LYS A 88 6.35 7.51 -9.97
C LYS A 88 5.36 8.14 -9.00
N PHE A 89 5.54 9.42 -8.66
CA PHE A 89 4.61 10.18 -7.84
C PHE A 89 3.21 10.20 -8.45
N SER A 90 3.12 10.56 -9.73
CA SER A 90 1.85 10.63 -10.46
C SER A 90 1.15 9.27 -10.51
N GLU A 91 1.90 8.19 -10.73
CA GLU A 91 1.35 6.83 -10.77
C GLU A 91 0.88 6.35 -9.39
N LEU A 92 1.63 6.62 -8.33
CA LEU A 92 1.23 6.31 -6.97
C LEU A 92 -0.08 7.03 -6.59
N PHE A 93 -0.16 8.34 -6.88
CA PHE A 93 -1.37 9.12 -6.64
C PHE A 93 -2.56 8.56 -7.41
N THR A 94 -2.38 8.27 -8.71
CA THR A 94 -3.42 7.72 -9.56
C THR A 94 -3.90 6.36 -9.05
N LEU A 95 -2.98 5.47 -8.68
CA LEU A 95 -3.31 4.14 -8.14
C LEU A 95 -4.14 4.24 -6.85
N ILE A 96 -3.67 5.02 -5.87
CA ILE A 96 -4.37 5.20 -4.58
C ILE A 96 -5.75 5.79 -4.83
N ASN A 97 -5.85 6.87 -5.60
CA ASN A 97 -7.09 7.56 -5.86
C ASN A 97 -8.11 6.69 -6.60
N THR A 98 -7.67 5.96 -7.63
CA THR A 98 -8.55 5.08 -8.41
C THR A 98 -9.08 3.93 -7.56
N ARG A 99 -8.22 3.31 -6.72
CA ARG A 99 -8.69 2.27 -5.80
C ARG A 99 -9.70 2.79 -4.79
N LEU A 100 -9.53 4.01 -4.27
CA LEU A 100 -10.50 4.64 -3.37
C LEU A 100 -11.84 4.88 -4.05
N LEU A 101 -11.84 5.34 -5.29
CA LEU A 101 -13.08 5.55 -6.08
C LEU A 101 -13.79 4.21 -6.38
N ASN A 102 -13.04 3.16 -6.67
CA ASN A 102 -13.59 1.85 -6.99
C ASN A 102 -14.24 1.15 -5.78
N GLN A 103 -13.90 1.51 -4.56
CA GLN A 103 -14.48 0.93 -3.34
C GLN A 103 -16.00 1.04 -3.26
N ASN A 104 -16.59 2.01 -3.93
CA ASN A 104 -18.04 2.18 -3.99
C ASN A 104 -18.74 1.06 -4.79
N ASN A 105 -18.02 0.42 -5.70
CA ASN A 105 -18.56 -0.61 -6.59
C ASN A 105 -18.16 -2.04 -6.17
N LYS A 106 -16.99 -2.18 -5.56
CA LYS A 106 -16.46 -3.46 -5.09
C LYS A 106 -15.64 -3.21 -3.81
N ALA A 107 -15.82 -4.04 -2.81
CA ALA A 107 -15.06 -3.97 -1.56
C ALA A 107 -13.57 -4.30 -1.80
N THR A 108 -12.83 -3.34 -2.34
CA THR A 108 -11.37 -3.43 -2.48
C THR A 108 -10.69 -2.68 -1.34
N LYS A 109 -9.67 -3.26 -0.75
CA LYS A 109 -8.92 -2.66 0.36
C LYS A 109 -7.44 -2.55 0.01
N THR A 110 -6.81 -1.56 0.61
CA THR A 110 -5.37 -1.33 0.45
C THR A 110 -4.71 -1.22 1.81
N ILE A 111 -3.61 -1.93 1.99
CA ILE A 111 -2.71 -1.76 3.13
C ILE A 111 -1.44 -1.11 2.61
N ILE A 112 -1.01 -0.05 3.26
CA ILE A 112 0.27 0.59 2.99
C ILE A 112 1.12 0.48 4.26
N SER A 113 2.36 0.03 4.15
CA SER A 113 3.34 0.12 5.23
C SER A 113 4.45 1.10 4.88
N THR A 114 4.94 1.81 5.89
CA THR A 114 6.03 2.78 5.73
C THR A 114 6.82 2.93 7.02
N ASN A 115 8.12 3.26 6.89
CA ASN A 115 8.95 3.69 8.00
C ASN A 115 8.91 5.21 8.22
N LEU A 116 8.25 5.95 7.34
CA LEU A 116 8.13 7.40 7.44
C LEU A 116 7.04 7.79 8.44
N SER A 117 7.26 8.86 9.18
CA SER A 117 6.20 9.55 9.92
C SER A 117 5.21 10.24 8.95
N LEU A 118 4.06 10.65 9.44
CA LEU A 118 3.10 11.39 8.60
C LEU A 118 3.70 12.71 8.06
N ASP A 119 4.51 13.40 8.85
CA ASP A 119 5.20 14.62 8.43
C ASP A 119 6.21 14.34 7.32
N ASN A 120 6.96 13.25 7.44
CA ASN A 120 7.91 12.82 6.42
C ASN A 120 7.20 12.33 5.15
N LEU A 121 6.05 11.67 5.28
CA LEU A 121 5.21 11.32 4.13
C LEU A 121 4.69 12.58 3.42
N ALA A 122 4.24 13.60 4.17
CA ALA A 122 3.80 14.86 3.61
C ALA A 122 4.94 15.58 2.85
N SER A 123 6.13 15.60 3.44
CA SER A 123 7.33 16.20 2.82
C SER A 123 7.77 15.46 1.56
N THR A 124 7.65 14.11 1.54
CA THR A 124 8.11 13.26 0.44
C THR A 124 7.10 13.21 -0.70
N TYR A 125 5.82 13.02 -0.39
CA TYR A 125 4.76 12.75 -1.38
C TYR A 125 3.81 13.93 -1.61
N GLY A 126 3.93 14.98 -0.80
CA GLY A 126 3.10 16.17 -0.90
C GLY A 126 1.69 16.02 -0.32
N GLU A 127 1.01 17.14 -0.18
CA GLU A 127 -0.27 17.26 0.50
C GLU A 127 -1.40 16.44 -0.16
N ARG A 128 -1.34 16.25 -1.47
CA ARG A 128 -2.39 15.52 -2.21
C ARG A 128 -2.48 14.06 -1.77
N ILE A 129 -1.35 13.37 -1.67
CA ILE A 129 -1.30 11.97 -1.23
C ILE A 129 -1.64 11.89 0.25
N ILE A 130 -1.03 12.73 1.09
CA ILE A 130 -1.27 12.69 2.54
C ILE A 130 -2.74 12.95 2.89
N SER A 131 -3.38 13.88 2.21
CA SER A 131 -4.82 14.15 2.40
C SER A 131 -5.68 12.92 2.12
N ARG A 132 -5.36 12.15 1.07
CA ARG A 132 -6.04 10.89 0.74
C ARG A 132 -5.79 9.83 1.81
N LEU A 133 -4.56 9.71 2.28
CA LEU A 133 -4.19 8.74 3.31
C LEU A 133 -4.90 9.05 4.64
N ILE A 134 -4.84 10.29 5.12
CA ILE A 134 -5.49 10.68 6.39
C ILE A 134 -7.01 10.55 6.30
N GLY A 135 -7.61 10.95 5.19
CA GLY A 135 -9.07 10.91 5.01
C GLY A 135 -9.65 9.50 4.87
N SER A 136 -8.91 8.58 4.24
CA SER A 136 -9.45 7.29 3.77
C SER A 136 -8.77 6.05 4.36
N TYR A 137 -7.80 6.23 5.24
CA TYR A 137 -7.07 5.15 5.91
C TYR A 137 -7.19 5.26 7.43
N ASN A 138 -7.29 4.13 8.10
CA ASN A 138 -7.03 4.02 9.52
C ASN A 138 -5.52 3.94 9.72
N ILE A 139 -4.96 4.88 10.48
CA ILE A 139 -3.53 4.97 10.71
C ILE A 139 -3.19 4.14 11.95
N CYS A 140 -2.37 3.13 11.77
CA CYS A 140 -1.89 2.24 12.81
C CYS A 140 -0.41 2.56 13.10
N TYR A 141 -0.14 3.11 14.27
CA TYR A 141 1.22 3.41 14.71
C TYR A 141 1.87 2.20 15.36
N PHE A 142 3.04 1.82 14.87
CA PHE A 142 3.86 0.75 15.44
C PHE A 142 4.95 1.37 16.30
N PHE A 143 5.00 0.99 17.56
CA PHE A 143 5.95 1.49 18.56
C PHE A 143 6.77 0.36 19.16
N GLY A 144 7.93 0.69 19.68
CA GLY A 144 8.79 -0.22 20.43
C GLY A 144 10.20 -0.32 19.85
N ASP A 145 10.89 -1.38 20.28
CA ASP A 145 12.25 -1.69 19.79
C ASP A 145 12.19 -2.68 18.64
N ASP A 146 13.25 -2.70 17.83
CA ASP A 146 13.37 -3.65 16.71
C ASP A 146 13.37 -5.09 17.24
N ILE A 147 12.29 -5.84 16.95
CA ILE A 147 12.09 -7.21 17.41
C ILE A 147 13.11 -8.19 16.82
N ARG A 148 13.79 -7.83 15.72
CA ARG A 148 14.82 -8.66 15.08
C ARG A 148 16.11 -8.64 15.89
N ILE A 149 16.38 -7.57 16.61
CA ILE A 149 17.58 -7.43 17.46
C ILE A 149 17.42 -8.19 18.79
N LYS A 150 16.19 -8.27 19.32
CA LYS A 150 15.89 -8.97 20.59
C LYS A 150 15.94 -10.50 20.52
N LYS A 151 16.02 -11.09 19.34
CA LYS A 151 16.10 -12.55 19.12
C LYS A 151 17.52 -13.11 19.07
N ARG A 152 18.53 -12.34 19.50
CA ARG A 152 19.91 -12.84 19.65
C ARG A 152 20.24 -13.12 21.11
#